data_2f5866d8eb54a2dd032f32841c56c275
#
_entry.id   2f5866d8eb54a2dd032f32841c56c275
#
_cell.length_a   1.000
_cell.length_b   1.000
_cell.length_c   1.000
_cell.angle_alpha   90.00
_cell.angle_beta   90.00
_cell.angle_gamma   90.00
#
_symmetry.space_group_name_H-M   'P 1'
#
loop_
_entity.id
_entity.type
_entity.pdbx_description
1 polymer ?
#
loop_
_entity_poly.entity_id
_entity_poly.type
_entity_poly.pdbx_seq_one_letter_code
_entity_poly.pdbx_strand_id
1 'polypeptide(L)'
;MKTNNIMNEIRGTISDEMKMQMEMSVAIANRIYDILESRGMTQKDFARLMGKSETEVSRWLSGTHNLTLATLSKISVALGTSIIGVMKEEEDMVAV
;
A
#
# COMPACT_ATOMS: atom_id res chain seq x y z
N MET A 1 -12.30 -16.34 -24.93
CA MET A 1 -12.41 -16.47 -24.33
C MET A 1 -13.36 -16.95 -23.62
N LYS A 2 -14.12 -17.29 -23.92
CA LYS A 2 -15.07 -17.82 -23.31
C LYS A 2 -14.71 -19.01 -22.75
N THR A 3 -13.86 -19.60 -23.20
CA THR A 3 -13.37 -20.74 -22.79
C THR A 3 -13.22 -20.68 -21.44
N ASN A 4 -12.95 -19.60 -21.02
CA ASN A 4 -12.78 -19.51 -19.77
C ASN A 4 -13.87 -18.98 -19.11
N ASN A 5 -15.04 -19.33 -19.34
CA ASN A 5 -16.15 -18.81 -18.69
C ASN A 5 -16.07 -18.87 -17.21
N ILE A 6 -15.69 -19.97 -16.66
CA ILE A 6 -15.58 -20.06 -15.21
C ILE A 6 -14.52 -19.15 -14.71
N MET A 7 -13.42 -19.16 -15.39
CA MET A 7 -12.35 -18.30 -15.01
C MET A 7 -12.78 -16.85 -15.17
N ASN A 8 -13.49 -16.57 -16.22
CA ASN A 8 -13.94 -15.24 -16.43
C ASN A 8 -14.92 -14.80 -15.36
N GLU A 9 -15.74 -15.73 -14.92
CA GLU A 9 -16.67 -15.38 -13.88
C GLU A 9 -15.91 -15.11 -12.60
N ILE A 10 -14.92 -15.90 -12.33
CA ILE A 10 -14.13 -15.70 -11.13
C ILE A 10 -13.41 -14.41 -11.28
N ARG A 11 -12.80 -14.16 -12.44
CA ARG A 11 -12.14 -12.95 -12.64
C ARG A 11 -13.09 -11.84 -12.71
N GLY A 12 -14.31 -12.11 -13.15
CA GLY A 12 -15.32 -11.09 -13.27
C GLY A 12 -15.63 -10.46 -11.91
N THR A 13 -15.31 -11.16 -10.84
CA THR A 13 -15.59 -10.59 -9.54
C THR A 13 -14.43 -9.71 -9.12
N ILE A 14 -13.34 -9.72 -9.88
CA ILE A 14 -12.20 -8.89 -9.58
C ILE A 14 -11.90 -8.06 -10.80
N SER A 15 -12.29 -6.83 -10.78
CA SER A 15 -12.07 -5.94 -11.90
C SER A 15 -10.59 -5.59 -12.01
N ASP A 16 -10.22 -4.98 -13.12
CA ASP A 16 -8.85 -4.55 -13.31
C ASP A 16 -8.50 -3.48 -12.29
N GLU A 17 -9.45 -2.64 -11.95
CA GLU A 17 -9.22 -1.62 -10.95
C GLU A 17 -8.96 -2.25 -9.60
N MET A 18 -9.73 -3.28 -9.26
CA MET A 18 -9.58 -3.95 -8.00
C MET A 18 -8.23 -4.63 -7.93
N LYS A 19 -7.81 -5.23 -9.03
CA LYS A 19 -6.55 -5.91 -9.09
C LYS A 19 -5.42 -4.91 -8.89
N MET A 20 -5.51 -3.75 -9.53
CA MET A 20 -4.50 -2.72 -9.39
C MET A 20 -4.48 -2.22 -7.96
N GLN A 21 -5.65 -2.04 -7.35
CA GLN A 21 -5.72 -1.60 -5.97
C GLN A 21 -5.06 -2.60 -5.05
N MET A 22 -5.27 -3.88 -5.28
CA MET A 22 -4.67 -4.90 -4.45
C MET A 22 -3.16 -4.88 -4.59
N GLU A 23 -2.67 -4.71 -5.80
CA GLU A 23 -1.24 -4.65 -6.03
C GLU A 23 -0.63 -3.45 -5.33
N MET A 24 -1.30 -2.32 -5.38
CA MET A 24 -0.82 -1.13 -4.71
C MET A 24 -0.86 -1.29 -3.19
N SER A 25 -1.91 -1.94 -2.68
CA SER A 25 -2.03 -2.12 -1.25
C SER A 25 -0.89 -3.01 -0.73
N VAL A 26 -0.55 -4.04 -1.48
CA VAL A 26 0.55 -4.92 -1.08
C VAL A 26 1.86 -4.17 -1.15
N ALA A 27 2.06 -3.37 -2.19
CA ALA A 27 3.29 -2.62 -2.34
C ALA A 27 3.45 -1.62 -1.21
N ILE A 28 2.35 -0.98 -0.80
CA ILE A 28 2.39 -0.03 0.30
C ILE A 28 2.74 -0.75 1.60
N ALA A 29 2.11 -1.88 1.86
CA ALA A 29 2.39 -2.63 3.06
C ALA A 29 3.86 -3.06 3.10
N ASN A 30 4.38 -3.52 1.98
CA ASN A 30 5.77 -3.95 1.91
C ASN A 30 6.72 -2.78 2.13
N ARG A 31 6.39 -1.63 1.58
CA ARG A 31 7.21 -0.45 1.75
C ARG A 31 7.29 -0.08 3.23
N ILE A 32 6.15 -0.11 3.92
CA ILE A 32 6.13 0.23 5.33
C ILE A 32 6.92 -0.80 6.13
N TYR A 33 6.73 -2.08 5.83
CA TYR A 33 7.48 -3.13 6.53
C TYR A 33 8.98 -2.94 6.35
N ASP A 34 9.42 -2.61 5.14
CA ASP A 34 10.83 -2.43 4.87
C ASP A 34 11.39 -1.29 5.71
N ILE A 35 10.63 -0.20 5.83
CA ILE A 35 11.07 0.93 6.60
C ILE A 35 11.15 0.56 8.08
N LEU A 36 10.14 -0.12 8.59
CA LEU A 36 10.13 -0.52 9.99
C LEU A 36 11.28 -1.46 10.28
N GLU A 37 11.50 -2.41 9.41
CA GLU A 37 12.56 -3.36 9.59
C GLU A 37 13.92 -2.68 9.59
N SER A 38 14.12 -1.75 8.68
CA SER A 38 15.40 -1.06 8.60
C SER A 38 15.65 -0.21 9.84
N ARG A 39 14.62 0.11 10.60
CA ARG A 39 14.77 0.93 11.79
C ARG A 39 14.65 0.13 13.07
N GLY A 40 14.47 -1.17 12.94
CA GLY A 40 14.31 -2.00 14.13
C GLY A 40 13.02 -1.72 14.88
N MET A 41 11.98 -1.25 14.18
CA MET A 41 10.71 -0.96 14.81
C MET A 41 9.77 -2.12 14.67
N THR A 42 9.09 -2.47 15.75
CA THR A 42 8.07 -3.51 15.71
C THR A 42 6.75 -2.86 15.36
N GLN A 43 5.74 -3.66 15.07
CA GLN A 43 4.42 -3.13 14.81
C GLN A 43 3.90 -2.40 16.03
N LYS A 44 4.24 -2.88 17.20
CA LYS A 44 3.81 -2.25 18.43
C LYS A 44 4.44 -0.86 18.54
N ASP A 45 5.71 -0.75 18.20
CA ASP A 45 6.39 0.53 18.23
C ASP A 45 5.75 1.48 17.23
N PHE A 46 5.41 0.98 16.06
CA PHE A 46 4.81 1.78 15.02
C PHE A 46 3.41 2.23 15.45
N ALA A 47 2.65 1.34 16.06
CA ALA A 47 1.32 1.68 16.54
C ALA A 47 1.42 2.81 17.56
N ARG A 48 2.41 2.72 18.42
CA ARG A 48 2.60 3.72 19.44
C ARG A 48 2.97 5.05 18.79
N LEU A 49 3.83 5.01 17.80
CA LEU A 49 4.24 6.21 17.10
C LEU A 49 3.04 6.86 16.42
N MET A 50 2.16 6.05 15.86
CA MET A 50 1.01 6.56 15.14
C MET A 50 -0.16 6.93 16.05
N GLY A 51 -0.08 6.54 17.32
CA GLY A 51 -1.18 6.77 18.24
C GLY A 51 -2.37 5.90 17.91
N LYS A 52 -2.12 4.72 17.39
CA LYS A 52 -3.17 3.81 16.99
C LYS A 52 -3.00 2.46 17.65
N SER A 53 -4.02 1.63 17.58
CA SER A 53 -3.94 0.31 18.19
C SER A 53 -3.14 -0.61 17.28
N GLU A 54 -2.61 -1.67 17.85
CA GLU A 54 -1.88 -2.64 17.06
C GLU A 54 -2.80 -3.31 16.06
N THR A 55 -4.07 -3.48 16.42
CA THR A 55 -5.03 -4.08 15.52
C THR A 55 -5.20 -3.23 14.27
N GLU A 56 -5.29 -1.93 14.45
CA GLU A 56 -5.48 -1.03 13.34
C GLU A 56 -4.23 -1.02 12.45
N VAL A 57 -3.06 -0.98 13.06
CA VAL A 57 -1.82 -0.99 12.32
C VAL A 57 -1.66 -2.31 11.59
N SER A 58 -2.04 -3.42 12.22
CA SER A 58 -1.96 -4.71 11.60
C SER A 58 -2.85 -4.75 10.35
N ARG A 59 -3.97 -4.05 10.40
CA ARG A 59 -4.89 -4.01 9.27
C ARG A 59 -4.23 -3.23 8.13
N TRP A 60 -3.57 -2.13 8.45
CA TRP A 60 -2.88 -1.35 7.43
C TRP A 60 -1.81 -2.18 6.74
N LEU A 61 -1.13 -3.04 7.50
CA LEU A 61 -0.03 -3.81 6.98
C LEU A 61 -0.42 -5.16 6.38
N SER A 62 -1.72 -5.42 6.33
CA SER A 62 -2.20 -6.69 5.80
C SER A 62 -2.05 -6.81 4.29
N GLY A 63 -1.90 -5.67 3.63
CA GLY A 63 -1.79 -5.69 2.18
C GLY A 63 -3.12 -5.74 1.48
N THR A 64 -4.22 -5.74 2.24
CA THR A 64 -5.54 -5.79 1.64
C THR A 64 -6.40 -4.59 2.04
N HIS A 65 -5.89 -3.73 2.91
CA HIS A 65 -6.68 -2.61 3.41
C HIS A 65 -6.55 -1.42 2.46
N ASN A 66 -7.66 -0.74 2.24
CA ASN A 66 -7.65 0.42 1.36
C ASN A 66 -7.31 1.66 2.20
N LEU A 67 -6.06 2.06 2.16
CA LEU A 67 -5.61 3.19 2.93
C LEU A 67 -5.93 4.49 2.20
N THR A 68 -6.37 5.48 2.94
CA THR A 68 -6.68 6.78 2.33
C THR A 68 -5.40 7.58 2.21
N LEU A 69 -5.43 8.59 1.37
CA LEU A 69 -4.29 9.47 1.24
C LEU A 69 -3.99 10.15 2.56
N ALA A 70 -5.03 10.46 3.33
CA ALA A 70 -4.82 11.08 4.63
C ALA A 70 -4.01 10.18 5.53
N THR A 71 -4.34 8.90 5.56
CA THR A 71 -3.62 7.95 6.39
C THR A 71 -2.19 7.77 5.89
N LEU A 72 -2.03 7.68 4.58
CA LEU A 72 -0.69 7.51 4.01
C LEU A 72 0.16 8.73 4.30
N SER A 73 -0.44 9.91 4.31
CA SER A 73 0.28 11.13 4.64
C SER A 73 0.73 11.12 6.09
N LYS A 74 -0.13 10.66 6.99
CA LYS A 74 0.21 10.60 8.40
C LYS A 74 1.36 9.62 8.62
N ILE A 75 1.32 8.48 7.94
CA ILE A 75 2.37 7.49 8.07
C ILE A 75 3.67 8.06 7.55
N SER A 76 3.62 8.74 6.40
CA SER A 76 4.82 9.29 5.79
C SER A 76 5.45 10.33 6.70
N VAL A 77 4.65 11.20 7.29
CA VAL A 77 5.16 12.22 8.17
C VAL A 77 5.75 11.58 9.42
N ALA A 78 5.06 10.61 9.99
CA ALA A 78 5.53 9.97 11.21
C ALA A 78 6.84 9.23 10.99
N LEU A 79 7.01 8.62 9.83
CA LEU A 79 8.22 7.89 9.53
C LEU A 79 9.29 8.78 8.88
N GLY A 80 8.92 10.00 8.53
CA GLY A 80 9.88 10.92 7.95
C GLY A 80 10.33 10.55 6.55
N THR A 81 9.51 9.79 5.83
CA THR A 81 9.86 9.42 4.48
C THR A 81 8.58 9.11 3.73
N SER A 82 8.57 9.35 2.44
CA SER A 82 7.37 9.09 1.65
C SER A 82 7.09 7.62 1.51
N ILE A 83 5.84 7.25 1.71
CA ILE A 83 5.42 5.88 1.54
C ILE A 83 5.03 5.68 0.08
N ILE A 84 4.37 6.68 -0.52
CA ILE A 84 4.00 6.59 -1.92
C ILE A 84 4.33 7.90 -2.58
N GLY A 85 4.36 7.90 -3.87
CA GLY A 85 4.57 9.12 -4.61
C GLY A 85 3.90 9.00 -5.95
N VAL A 86 3.71 10.10 -6.63
CA VAL A 86 3.09 10.11 -7.92
C VAL A 86 4.20 10.09 -8.96
N MET A 87 4.10 9.15 -9.89
CA MET A 87 5.10 9.06 -10.91
C MET A 87 4.95 10.22 -11.85
N LYS A 88 6.07 10.83 -12.23
CA LYS A 88 6.02 11.91 -13.15
C LYS A 88 6.04 11.39 -14.55
N GLU A 89 5.55 12.24 -15.44
CA GLU A 89 5.49 11.86 -16.79
C GLU A 89 6.84 11.79 -17.38
N GLU A 90 6.87 11.32 -18.58
CA GLU A 90 8.05 11.25 -19.28
C GLU A 90 8.81 12.47 -19.37
N GLU A 91 8.25 13.61 -19.24
CA GLU A 91 8.98 14.81 -19.33
C GLU A 91 10.14 14.77 -18.37
N ASP A 92 10.00 14.00 -17.33
CA ASP A 92 11.07 13.93 -16.39
C ASP A 92 12.28 13.35 -17.05
N MET A 93 12.08 12.49 -17.99
CA MET A 93 13.19 11.89 -18.62
C MET A 93 13.60 12.73 -19.76
N VAL A 94 12.69 13.33 -20.37
CA VAL A 94 12.98 14.14 -21.48
C VAL A 94 13.72 15.35 -21.11
N ALA A 95 13.45 15.86 -20.02
CA ALA A 95 14.06 17.06 -19.58
C ALA A 95 15.55 16.93 -19.65
N VAL A 96 15.97 15.74 -19.86
CA VAL A 96 17.41 15.56 -19.90
C VAL A 96 18.01 16.05 -21.16
#